data_9149c30488e8e81cb86b8b8e53cefba4
#
_entry.id   9149c30488e8e81cb86b8b8e53cefba4
#
_cell.length_a   1.000
_cell.length_b   1.000
_cell.length_c   1.000
_cell.angle_alpha   90.00
_cell.angle_beta   90.00
_cell.angle_gamma   90.00
#
_symmetry.space_group_name_H-M   'P 1'
#
loop_
_entity.id
_entity.type
_entity.pdbx_description
1 polymer ?
#
loop_
_entity_poly.entity_id
_entity_poly.type
_entity_poly.pdbx_seq_one_letter_code
_entity_poly.pdbx_strand_id
1 'polypeptide(L)'
;MAKDALLVLSGGMDSTTMLWDYAGSIAAAVTFQYGSNHNIREAECARWNCEQLGIEWIEIDLSFMGKHFKSSLLDGADAIPEGNYDDENMRSTVVPFRNGIMLAVAAGLAESRGLKAVMIANHSGDHAIYPDCRPEFVSSMGKAIADGTYEHLELRAPYTGMTKGEIACRGKELGVDYSHTYSCYKGGEHHCGKCGTCVERREALEFAGITLDND
;
A
#
# COMPACT_ATOMS: atom_id res chain seq x y z
N MET A 1 24.09 -3.36 -0.97
CA MET A 1 23.32 -4.57 -0.60
C MET A 1 22.74 -5.17 -1.88
N ALA A 2 22.52 -6.47 -1.97
CA ALA A 2 21.85 -7.05 -3.13
C ALA A 2 20.39 -6.61 -3.14
N LYS A 3 19.83 -6.32 -4.33
CA LYS A 3 18.40 -6.08 -4.50
C LYS A 3 17.70 -7.45 -4.48
N ASP A 4 17.09 -7.82 -3.37
CA ASP A 4 16.57 -9.16 -3.10
C ASP A 4 15.08 -9.21 -2.71
N ALA A 5 14.40 -8.06 -2.70
CA ALA A 5 13.02 -7.97 -2.26
C ALA A 5 12.06 -7.54 -3.38
N LEU A 6 10.83 -8.05 -3.31
CA LEU A 6 9.67 -7.58 -4.08
C LEU A 6 8.79 -6.73 -3.17
N LEU A 7 8.55 -5.46 -3.53
CA LEU A 7 7.64 -4.58 -2.78
C LEU A 7 6.22 -4.66 -3.32
N VAL A 8 5.24 -4.86 -2.44
CA VAL A 8 3.82 -4.58 -2.75
C VAL A 8 3.62 -3.07 -2.72
N LEU A 9 3.42 -2.46 -3.89
CA LEU A 9 3.38 -1.02 -4.09
C LEU A 9 1.99 -0.60 -4.57
N SER A 10 1.24 0.11 -3.73
CA SER A 10 -0.05 0.68 -4.15
C SER A 10 0.10 1.98 -4.94
N GLY A 11 1.08 2.81 -4.64
CA GLY A 11 1.19 4.19 -5.12
C GLY A 11 0.63 5.22 -4.12
N GLY A 12 0.15 4.75 -2.97
CA GLY A 12 -0.18 5.59 -1.81
C GLY A 12 1.08 6.04 -1.06
N MET A 13 0.91 6.95 -0.10
CA MET A 13 2.01 7.58 0.65
C MET A 13 2.97 6.56 1.29
N ASP A 14 2.43 5.57 2.00
CA ASP A 14 3.21 4.67 2.85
C ASP A 14 4.08 3.73 2.01
N SER A 15 3.50 3.10 1.00
CA SER A 15 4.20 2.19 0.09
C SER A 15 5.21 2.92 -0.79
N THR A 16 4.90 4.16 -1.21
CA THR A 16 5.84 5.02 -1.95
C THR A 16 7.01 5.43 -1.06
N THR A 17 6.77 5.84 0.17
CA THR A 17 7.85 6.15 1.12
C THR A 17 8.75 4.93 1.32
N MET A 18 8.18 3.73 1.48
CA MET A 18 8.95 2.49 1.60
C MET A 18 9.78 2.18 0.33
N LEU A 19 9.22 2.45 -0.85
CA LEU A 19 9.95 2.28 -2.11
C LEU A 19 11.23 3.12 -2.13
N TRP A 20 11.16 4.37 -1.70
CA TRP A 20 12.31 5.28 -1.63
C TRP A 20 13.29 4.88 -0.52
N ASP A 21 12.77 4.54 0.67
CA ASP A 21 13.59 4.18 1.85
C ASP A 21 14.41 2.90 1.63
N TYR A 22 13.82 1.94 0.95
CA TYR A 22 14.44 0.63 0.70
C TYR A 22 14.86 0.42 -0.77
N ALA A 23 15.01 1.48 -1.58
CA ALA A 23 15.36 1.40 -2.99
C ALA A 23 16.61 0.56 -3.27
N GLY A 24 17.57 0.54 -2.33
CA GLY A 24 18.79 -0.26 -2.42
C GLY A 24 18.60 -1.76 -2.27
N SER A 25 17.47 -2.24 -1.73
CA SER A 25 17.15 -3.65 -1.54
C SER A 25 15.98 -4.14 -2.39
N ILE A 26 15.19 -3.25 -2.98
CA ILE A 26 14.05 -3.60 -3.83
C ILE A 26 14.53 -3.90 -5.24
N ALA A 27 14.30 -5.14 -5.70
CA ALA A 27 14.58 -5.59 -7.06
C ALA A 27 13.46 -5.21 -8.03
N ALA A 28 12.20 -5.34 -7.58
CA ALA A 28 11.00 -4.99 -8.33
C ALA A 28 9.88 -4.58 -7.38
N ALA A 29 8.91 -3.84 -7.90
CA ALA A 29 7.67 -3.50 -7.20
C ALA A 29 6.46 -4.04 -7.97
N VAL A 30 5.45 -4.54 -7.25
CA VAL A 30 4.22 -5.07 -7.84
C VAL A 30 3.01 -4.28 -7.37
N THR A 31 2.19 -3.83 -8.33
CA THR A 31 0.90 -3.17 -8.11
C THR A 31 -0.22 -4.09 -8.54
N PHE A 32 -1.30 -4.15 -7.77
CA PHE A 32 -2.44 -5.01 -8.03
C PHE A 32 -3.67 -4.23 -8.47
N GLN A 33 -4.23 -4.61 -9.62
CA GLN A 33 -5.52 -4.11 -10.10
C GLN A 33 -6.63 -5.02 -9.57
N TYR A 34 -7.34 -4.60 -8.53
CA TYR A 34 -8.35 -5.44 -7.86
C TYR A 34 -9.79 -4.92 -8.01
N GLY A 35 -10.00 -3.95 -8.92
CA GLY A 35 -11.32 -3.38 -9.20
C GLY A 35 -11.76 -2.33 -8.19
N SER A 36 -10.83 -1.56 -7.63
CA SER A 36 -11.19 -0.42 -6.79
C SER A 36 -11.28 0.87 -7.59
N ASN A 37 -12.10 1.81 -7.11
CA ASN A 37 -12.33 3.11 -7.72
C ASN A 37 -11.03 3.93 -7.95
N HIS A 38 -9.98 3.67 -7.18
CA HIS A 38 -8.73 4.42 -7.16
C HIS A 38 -7.54 3.69 -7.80
N ASN A 39 -7.69 2.44 -8.21
CA ASN A 39 -6.58 1.62 -8.73
C ASN A 39 -5.79 2.28 -9.86
N ILE A 40 -6.47 2.91 -10.82
CA ILE A 40 -5.81 3.51 -11.99
C ILE A 40 -4.86 4.62 -11.53
N ARG A 41 -5.32 5.52 -10.66
CA ARG A 41 -4.52 6.64 -10.15
C ARG A 41 -3.35 6.18 -9.28
N GLU A 42 -3.60 5.19 -8.44
CA GLU A 42 -2.54 4.57 -7.64
C GLU A 42 -1.46 3.94 -8.54
N ALA A 43 -1.85 3.19 -9.56
CA ALA A 43 -0.91 2.55 -10.50
C ALA A 43 -0.07 3.59 -11.28
N GLU A 44 -0.66 4.70 -11.71
CA GLU A 44 0.06 5.81 -12.35
C GLU A 44 1.15 6.36 -11.42
N CYS A 45 0.82 6.61 -10.14
CA CYS A 45 1.79 7.07 -9.13
C CYS A 45 2.87 6.03 -8.83
N ALA A 46 2.48 4.76 -8.68
CA ALA A 46 3.41 3.66 -8.44
C ALA A 46 4.43 3.54 -9.57
N ARG A 47 3.96 3.55 -10.81
CA ARG A 47 4.81 3.47 -11.99
C ARG A 47 5.78 4.64 -12.08
N TRP A 48 5.28 5.88 -11.90
CA TRP A 48 6.12 7.09 -11.93
C TRP A 48 7.26 7.00 -10.91
N ASN A 49 6.97 6.62 -9.65
CA ASN A 49 7.99 6.51 -8.61
C ASN A 49 9.02 5.40 -8.92
N CYS A 50 8.59 4.27 -9.48
CA CYS A 50 9.51 3.22 -9.92
C CYS A 50 10.44 3.71 -11.04
N GLU A 51 9.93 4.48 -12.01
CA GLU A 51 10.71 5.09 -13.08
C GLU A 51 11.79 6.05 -12.54
N GLN A 52 11.45 6.89 -11.51
CA GLN A 52 12.42 7.79 -10.89
C GLN A 52 13.61 7.04 -10.24
N LEU A 53 13.34 5.85 -9.69
CA LEU A 53 14.35 5.06 -8.98
C LEU A 53 15.01 3.96 -9.82
N GLY A 54 14.59 3.80 -11.08
CA GLY A 54 15.06 2.72 -11.96
C GLY A 54 14.75 1.33 -11.40
N ILE A 55 13.58 1.18 -10.76
CA ILE A 55 13.07 -0.08 -10.22
C ILE A 55 12.04 -0.66 -11.19
N GLU A 56 12.10 -1.96 -11.46
CA GLU A 56 11.12 -2.64 -12.29
C GLU A 56 9.73 -2.56 -11.66
N TRP A 57 8.74 -2.08 -12.43
CA TRP A 57 7.34 -2.04 -12.03
C TRP A 57 6.55 -3.13 -12.73
N ILE A 58 5.76 -3.88 -11.98
CA ILE A 58 4.95 -5.01 -12.43
C ILE A 58 3.51 -4.74 -12.05
N GLU A 59 2.58 -4.94 -12.99
CA GLU A 59 1.15 -4.87 -12.72
C GLU A 59 0.51 -6.26 -12.83
N ILE A 60 -0.31 -6.61 -11.84
CA ILE A 60 -1.03 -7.89 -11.82
C ILE A 60 -2.53 -7.65 -11.68
N ASP A 61 -3.30 -8.29 -12.55
CA ASP A 61 -4.76 -8.24 -12.55
C ASP A 61 -5.36 -9.20 -11.50
N LEU A 62 -6.04 -8.64 -10.51
CA LEU A 62 -6.89 -9.31 -9.52
C LEU A 62 -8.34 -8.82 -9.62
N SER A 63 -8.79 -8.36 -10.79
CA SER A 63 -10.13 -7.76 -11.00
C SER A 63 -11.30 -8.69 -10.63
N PHE A 64 -11.05 -10.00 -10.47
CA PHE A 64 -12.04 -10.92 -9.92
C PHE A 64 -12.52 -10.50 -8.51
N MET A 65 -11.68 -9.78 -7.73
CA MET A 65 -12.07 -9.29 -6.41
C MET A 65 -13.20 -8.25 -6.52
N GLY A 66 -13.12 -7.34 -7.49
CA GLY A 66 -14.19 -6.38 -7.77
C GLY A 66 -15.51 -7.05 -8.18
N LYS A 67 -15.44 -8.24 -8.80
CA LYS A 67 -16.64 -8.98 -9.25
C LYS A 67 -17.30 -9.83 -8.17
N HIS A 68 -16.54 -10.32 -7.20
CA HIS A 68 -17.00 -11.34 -6.26
C HIS A 68 -16.99 -10.89 -4.80
N PHE A 69 -16.26 -9.83 -4.45
CA PHE A 69 -16.17 -9.34 -3.08
C PHE A 69 -17.09 -8.13 -2.88
N LYS A 70 -17.37 -7.81 -1.62
CA LYS A 70 -18.19 -6.67 -1.24
C LYS A 70 -17.37 -5.70 -0.41
N SER A 71 -17.25 -4.46 -0.87
CA SER A 71 -16.63 -3.34 -0.15
C SER A 71 -17.03 -2.04 -0.85
N SER A 72 -17.16 -0.96 -0.11
CA SER A 72 -17.41 0.37 -0.70
C SER A 72 -16.23 0.89 -1.54
N LEU A 73 -15.05 0.27 -1.46
CA LEU A 73 -13.91 0.61 -2.30
C LEU A 73 -13.98 0.03 -3.72
N LEU A 74 -14.83 -0.96 -3.96
CA LEU A 74 -14.90 -1.66 -5.24
C LEU A 74 -15.87 -0.96 -6.20
N ASP A 75 -15.59 -1.04 -7.50
CA ASP A 75 -16.36 -0.41 -8.56
C ASP A 75 -17.87 -0.77 -8.48
N GLY A 76 -18.73 0.25 -8.53
CA GLY A 76 -20.18 0.08 -8.50
C GLY A 76 -20.77 -0.22 -7.11
N ALA A 77 -20.00 -0.12 -6.05
CA ALA A 77 -20.43 -0.31 -4.68
C ALA A 77 -21.09 0.94 -4.07
N ASP A 78 -21.49 0.83 -2.79
CA ASP A 78 -22.07 1.92 -2.00
C ASP A 78 -21.11 3.13 -1.88
N ALA A 79 -21.67 4.30 -1.51
CA ALA A 79 -20.91 5.52 -1.34
C ALA A 79 -19.80 5.36 -0.30
N ILE A 80 -18.62 5.88 -0.62
CA ILE A 80 -17.47 5.90 0.27
C ILE A 80 -17.76 6.81 1.48
N PRO A 81 -17.54 6.33 2.71
CA PRO A 81 -17.75 7.14 3.91
C PRO A 81 -16.90 8.41 3.90
N GLU A 82 -17.47 9.49 4.45
CA GLU A 82 -16.75 10.71 4.78
C GLU A 82 -16.55 10.79 6.30
N GLY A 83 -15.51 11.45 6.77
CA GLY A 83 -15.18 11.61 8.18
C GLY A 83 -13.80 11.10 8.56
N ASN A 84 -13.61 10.83 9.85
CA ASN A 84 -12.31 10.39 10.36
C ASN A 84 -12.00 8.95 9.98
N TYR A 85 -10.72 8.66 9.84
CA TYR A 85 -10.24 7.35 9.38
C TYR A 85 -10.54 6.20 10.36
N ASP A 86 -10.67 6.48 11.63
CA ASP A 86 -10.95 5.51 12.71
C ASP A 86 -12.44 5.31 13.02
N ASP A 87 -13.33 5.99 12.32
CA ASP A 87 -14.78 5.88 12.51
C ASP A 87 -15.30 4.48 12.14
N GLU A 88 -16.30 3.99 12.87
CA GLU A 88 -16.88 2.66 12.67
C GLU A 88 -17.41 2.44 11.24
N ASN A 89 -17.89 3.51 10.58
CA ASN A 89 -18.36 3.48 9.20
C ASN A 89 -17.26 3.07 8.19
N MET A 90 -15.97 3.24 8.54
CA MET A 90 -14.83 2.82 7.72
C MET A 90 -14.75 1.30 7.53
N ARG A 91 -15.45 0.50 8.34
CA ARG A 91 -15.52 -0.95 8.13
C ARG A 91 -16.10 -1.35 6.77
N SER A 92 -16.94 -0.50 6.16
CA SER A 92 -17.46 -0.72 4.81
C SER A 92 -16.36 -0.67 3.73
N THR A 93 -15.24 -0.02 4.01
CA THR A 93 -14.09 0.09 3.09
C THR A 93 -13.18 -1.15 3.12
N VAL A 94 -13.38 -2.06 4.06
CA VAL A 94 -12.57 -3.28 4.13
C VAL A 94 -12.86 -4.17 2.92
N VAL A 95 -11.85 -4.39 2.08
CA VAL A 95 -11.88 -5.46 1.08
C VAL A 95 -11.41 -6.74 1.76
N PRO A 96 -12.26 -7.76 1.91
CA PRO A 96 -11.96 -8.93 2.73
C PRO A 96 -10.64 -9.61 2.37
N PHE A 97 -9.75 -9.72 3.36
CA PHE A 97 -8.46 -10.43 3.24
C PHE A 97 -7.57 -9.96 2.07
N ARG A 98 -7.69 -8.68 1.68
CA ARG A 98 -6.99 -8.11 0.51
C ARG A 98 -5.48 -8.28 0.61
N ASN A 99 -4.87 -7.89 1.73
CA ASN A 99 -3.43 -7.99 1.91
C ASN A 99 -2.96 -9.45 1.91
N GLY A 100 -3.76 -10.39 2.46
CA GLY A 100 -3.45 -11.81 2.41
C GLY A 100 -3.38 -12.36 1.00
N ILE A 101 -4.34 -11.99 0.13
CA ILE A 101 -4.37 -12.38 -1.28
C ILE A 101 -3.18 -11.79 -2.02
N MET A 102 -2.94 -10.48 -1.87
CA MET A 102 -1.83 -9.79 -2.53
C MET A 102 -0.47 -10.35 -2.09
N LEU A 103 -0.28 -10.62 -0.81
CA LEU A 103 0.95 -11.21 -0.28
C LEU A 103 1.16 -12.64 -0.76
N ALA A 104 0.11 -13.45 -0.90
CA ALA A 104 0.21 -14.80 -1.45
C ALA A 104 0.69 -14.78 -2.92
N VAL A 105 0.12 -13.87 -3.73
CA VAL A 105 0.53 -13.70 -5.13
C VAL A 105 1.96 -13.13 -5.22
N ALA A 106 2.28 -12.14 -4.38
CA ALA A 106 3.61 -11.54 -4.33
C ALA A 106 4.68 -12.56 -3.91
N ALA A 107 4.37 -13.46 -2.96
CA ALA A 107 5.28 -14.51 -2.53
C ALA A 107 5.61 -15.48 -3.67
N GLY A 108 4.59 -15.96 -4.40
CA GLY A 108 4.80 -16.81 -5.57
C GLY A 108 5.59 -16.11 -6.68
N LEU A 109 5.33 -14.82 -6.91
CA LEU A 109 6.09 -14.01 -7.88
C LEU A 109 7.54 -13.84 -7.44
N ALA A 110 7.79 -13.51 -6.18
CA ALA A 110 9.13 -13.34 -5.61
C ALA A 110 9.94 -14.65 -5.70
N GLU A 111 9.35 -15.78 -5.34
CA GLU A 111 9.98 -17.10 -5.44
C GLU A 111 10.33 -17.45 -6.89
N SER A 112 9.41 -17.24 -7.83
CA SER A 112 9.64 -17.53 -9.25
C SER A 112 10.76 -16.69 -9.87
N ARG A 113 11.10 -15.56 -9.24
CA ARG A 113 12.19 -14.65 -9.63
C ARG A 113 13.48 -14.86 -8.83
N GLY A 114 13.52 -15.82 -7.93
CA GLY A 114 14.68 -16.09 -7.07
C GLY A 114 14.97 -14.99 -6.05
N LEU A 115 13.97 -14.14 -5.73
CA LEU A 115 14.06 -13.14 -4.68
C LEU A 115 13.98 -13.79 -3.30
N LYS A 116 14.37 -13.05 -2.25
CA LYS A 116 14.45 -13.58 -0.88
C LYS A 116 13.40 -13.03 0.06
N ALA A 117 12.72 -11.95 -0.34
CA ALA A 117 11.72 -11.32 0.51
C ALA A 117 10.58 -10.68 -0.28
N VAL A 118 9.43 -10.58 0.39
CA VAL A 118 8.31 -9.70 0.04
C VAL A 118 8.24 -8.58 1.06
N MET A 119 7.94 -7.36 0.62
CA MET A 119 7.78 -6.19 1.50
C MET A 119 6.38 -5.62 1.41
N ILE A 120 5.83 -5.17 2.55
CA ILE A 120 4.54 -4.48 2.65
C ILE A 120 4.63 -3.30 3.61
N ALA A 121 3.94 -2.19 3.28
CA ALA A 121 3.97 -0.93 4.03
C ALA A 121 2.69 -0.69 4.85
N ASN A 122 2.26 -1.69 5.62
CA ASN A 122 1.22 -1.49 6.63
C ASN A 122 1.77 -0.69 7.83
N HIS A 123 0.92 0.08 8.49
CA HIS A 123 1.31 0.94 9.61
C HIS A 123 0.32 0.86 10.78
N SER A 124 0.65 1.49 11.92
CA SER A 124 -0.13 1.36 13.16
C SER A 124 -1.56 1.92 13.06
N GLY A 125 -1.79 2.95 12.25
CA GLY A 125 -3.12 3.55 12.02
C GLY A 125 -4.12 2.57 11.39
N ASP A 126 -3.65 1.63 10.59
CA ASP A 126 -4.50 0.64 9.91
C ASP A 126 -5.08 -0.42 10.87
N HIS A 127 -4.46 -0.65 12.03
CA HIS A 127 -4.74 -1.79 12.89
C HIS A 127 -6.17 -1.83 13.45
N ALA A 128 -6.78 -0.67 13.65
CA ALA A 128 -8.14 -0.56 14.19
C ALA A 128 -9.18 -1.07 13.18
N ILE A 129 -8.99 -0.78 11.89
CA ILE A 129 -9.98 -1.01 10.83
C ILE A 129 -9.68 -2.28 10.05
N TYR A 130 -8.40 -2.50 9.66
CA TYR A 130 -7.99 -3.57 8.75
C TYR A 130 -7.31 -4.72 9.50
N PRO A 131 -8.01 -5.86 9.69
CA PRO A 131 -7.44 -7.00 10.40
C PRO A 131 -6.15 -7.53 9.77
N ASP A 132 -6.04 -7.43 8.44
CA ASP A 132 -4.91 -7.87 7.64
C ASP A 132 -3.76 -6.84 7.53
N CYS A 133 -3.76 -5.84 8.43
CA CYS A 133 -2.64 -4.93 8.67
C CYS A 133 -2.01 -5.12 10.06
N ARG A 134 -2.62 -5.91 10.94
CA ARG A 134 -2.20 -6.07 12.34
C ARG A 134 -0.90 -6.85 12.47
N PRO A 135 -0.10 -6.61 13.53
CA PRO A 135 1.15 -7.34 13.76
C PRO A 135 1.01 -8.87 13.79
N GLU A 136 -0.09 -9.36 14.39
CA GLU A 136 -0.39 -10.79 14.48
C GLU A 136 -0.65 -11.41 13.11
N PHE A 137 -1.35 -10.68 12.23
CA PHE A 137 -1.55 -11.10 10.85
C PHE A 137 -0.23 -11.14 10.09
N VAL A 138 0.57 -10.06 10.17
CA VAL A 138 1.88 -9.97 9.50
C VAL A 138 2.80 -11.12 9.93
N SER A 139 2.85 -11.39 11.24
CA SER A 139 3.64 -12.52 11.78
C SER A 139 3.17 -13.88 11.26
N SER A 140 1.85 -14.12 11.26
CA SER A 140 1.25 -15.37 10.79
C SER A 140 1.43 -15.56 9.29
N MET A 141 1.23 -14.49 8.51
CA MET A 141 1.41 -14.50 7.05
C MET A 141 2.89 -14.69 6.68
N GLY A 142 3.81 -14.05 7.41
CA GLY A 142 5.24 -14.23 7.24
C GLY A 142 5.65 -15.69 7.47
N LYS A 143 5.12 -16.32 8.53
CA LYS A 143 5.34 -17.75 8.77
C LYS A 143 4.77 -18.61 7.64
N ALA A 144 3.55 -18.34 7.18
CA ALA A 144 2.93 -19.09 6.10
C ALA A 144 3.73 -18.98 4.79
N ILE A 145 4.23 -17.77 4.46
CA ILE A 145 5.10 -17.54 3.31
C ILE A 145 6.39 -18.35 3.43
N ALA A 146 7.07 -18.27 4.59
CA ALA A 146 8.32 -18.99 4.81
C ALA A 146 8.13 -20.50 4.75
N ASP A 147 7.07 -21.04 5.38
CA ASP A 147 6.78 -22.46 5.38
C ASP A 147 6.28 -22.98 4.00
N GLY A 148 5.64 -22.10 3.22
CA GLY A 148 5.02 -22.44 1.94
C GLY A 148 5.89 -22.20 0.71
N THR A 149 7.10 -21.65 0.87
CA THR A 149 8.04 -21.40 -0.22
C THR A 149 9.31 -22.26 -0.07
N TYR A 150 9.87 -22.69 -1.18
CA TYR A 150 11.05 -23.57 -1.18
C TYR A 150 12.28 -22.91 -0.56
N GLU A 151 12.46 -21.61 -0.80
CA GLU A 151 13.59 -20.80 -0.32
C GLU A 151 13.32 -20.09 1.01
N HIS A 152 12.20 -20.40 1.67
CA HIS A 152 11.79 -19.77 2.94
C HIS A 152 11.77 -18.25 2.88
N LEU A 153 11.04 -17.70 1.93
CA LEU A 153 10.93 -16.24 1.72
C LEU A 153 10.54 -15.50 3.00
N GLU A 154 11.16 -14.36 3.22
CA GLU A 154 10.88 -13.47 4.34
C GLU A 154 9.75 -12.47 3.99
N LEU A 155 8.82 -12.24 4.91
CA LEU A 155 7.93 -11.08 4.84
C LEU A 155 8.51 -9.95 5.69
N ARG A 156 8.87 -8.83 5.04
CA ARG A 156 9.41 -7.62 5.68
C ARG A 156 8.33 -6.55 5.74
N ALA A 157 7.98 -6.10 6.94
CA ALA A 157 6.98 -5.06 7.19
C ALA A 157 7.52 -4.02 8.18
N PRO A 158 8.56 -3.24 7.79
CA PRO A 158 9.31 -2.38 8.72
C PRO A 158 8.48 -1.23 9.28
N TYR A 159 7.39 -0.83 8.64
CA TYR A 159 6.55 0.28 9.07
C TYR A 159 5.39 -0.11 10.00
N THR A 160 5.22 -1.40 10.32
CA THR A 160 4.08 -1.91 11.11
C THR A 160 3.87 -1.15 12.43
N GLY A 161 4.93 -0.72 13.10
CA GLY A 161 4.86 0.03 14.35
C GLY A 161 4.88 1.55 14.21
N MET A 162 5.02 2.09 12.99
CA MET A 162 5.08 3.53 12.75
C MET A 162 3.69 4.13 12.59
N THR A 163 3.57 5.40 12.93
CA THR A 163 2.41 6.22 12.56
C THR A 163 2.58 6.78 11.15
N LYS A 164 1.48 7.14 10.49
CA LYS A 164 1.52 7.76 9.17
C LYS A 164 2.29 9.08 9.15
N GLY A 165 2.22 9.85 10.23
CA GLY A 165 3.01 11.08 10.39
C GLY A 165 4.52 10.81 10.43
N GLU A 166 4.97 9.75 11.13
CA GLU A 166 6.38 9.34 11.13
C GLU A 166 6.85 8.88 9.76
N ILE A 167 5.98 8.16 9.02
CA ILE A 167 6.26 7.75 7.64
C ILE A 167 6.39 8.99 6.74
N ALA A 168 5.51 9.99 6.88
CA ALA A 168 5.58 11.24 6.14
C ALA A 168 6.87 12.01 6.43
N CYS A 169 7.30 12.09 7.70
CA CYS A 169 8.59 12.67 8.08
C CYS A 169 9.76 11.94 7.40
N ARG A 170 9.72 10.60 7.42
CA ARG A 170 10.74 9.79 6.75
C ARG A 170 10.80 10.06 5.25
N GLY A 171 9.64 10.14 4.59
CA GLY A 171 9.57 10.48 3.16
C GLY A 171 10.12 11.87 2.86
N LYS A 172 9.87 12.85 3.72
CA LYS A 172 10.45 14.19 3.59
C LYS A 172 11.98 14.17 3.63
N GLU A 173 12.58 13.41 4.56
CA GLU A 173 14.03 13.24 4.67
C GLU A 173 14.63 12.61 3.41
N LEU A 174 13.89 11.69 2.77
CA LEU A 174 14.29 11.00 1.56
C LEU A 174 14.05 11.82 0.29
N GLY A 175 13.32 12.93 0.36
CA GLY A 175 12.96 13.76 -0.79
C GLY A 175 11.83 13.16 -1.63
N VAL A 176 10.94 12.39 -1.03
CA VAL A 176 9.74 11.85 -1.72
C VAL A 176 8.85 12.99 -2.19
N ASP A 177 8.51 13.00 -3.46
CA ASP A 177 7.51 13.92 -4.01
C ASP A 177 6.11 13.35 -3.82
N TYR A 178 5.44 13.79 -2.75
CA TYR A 178 4.09 13.34 -2.42
C TYR A 178 3.00 13.83 -3.40
N SER A 179 3.28 14.76 -4.29
CA SER A 179 2.35 15.12 -5.38
C SER A 179 2.18 13.95 -6.37
N HIS A 180 3.14 13.02 -6.41
CA HIS A 180 3.10 11.78 -7.17
C HIS A 180 2.72 10.57 -6.29
N THR A 181 1.79 10.76 -5.36
CA THR A 181 1.13 9.69 -4.59
C THR A 181 -0.36 9.92 -4.57
N TYR A 182 -1.16 8.85 -4.50
CA TYR A 182 -2.61 8.96 -4.51
C TYR A 182 -3.22 8.21 -3.33
N SER A 183 -4.15 8.84 -2.61
CA SER A 183 -4.77 8.27 -1.41
C SER A 183 -6.31 8.28 -1.44
N CYS A 184 -6.93 9.04 -2.33
CA CYS A 184 -8.38 9.24 -2.30
C CYS A 184 -9.15 7.99 -2.73
N TYR A 185 -9.98 7.46 -1.85
CA TYR A 185 -10.83 6.30 -2.14
C TYR A 185 -11.88 6.53 -3.22
N LYS A 186 -12.22 7.80 -3.54
CA LYS A 186 -13.23 8.13 -4.56
C LYS A 186 -12.71 8.00 -6.00
N GLY A 187 -11.40 7.89 -6.21
CA GLY A 187 -10.80 7.65 -7.54
C GLY A 187 -10.88 8.81 -8.51
N GLY A 188 -11.22 10.02 -8.07
CA GLY A 188 -11.29 11.21 -8.93
C GLY A 188 -9.94 11.72 -9.40
N GLU A 189 -9.94 12.76 -10.25
CA GLU A 189 -8.71 13.41 -10.72
C GLU A 189 -7.92 14.05 -9.58
N HIS A 190 -8.64 14.62 -8.60
CA HIS A 190 -8.07 15.25 -7.41
C HIS A 190 -8.52 14.53 -6.14
N HIS A 191 -7.78 14.71 -5.06
CA HIS A 191 -8.19 14.26 -3.74
C HIS A 191 -9.50 14.94 -3.33
N CYS A 192 -10.48 14.19 -2.80
CA CYS A 192 -11.77 14.77 -2.41
C CYS A 192 -11.71 15.58 -1.11
N GLY A 193 -10.62 15.46 -0.34
CA GLY A 193 -10.40 16.15 0.93
C GLY A 193 -11.29 15.70 2.09
N LYS A 194 -12.22 14.74 1.89
CA LYS A 194 -13.30 14.40 2.84
C LYS A 194 -13.36 12.95 3.26
N CYS A 195 -12.91 11.99 2.42
CA CYS A 195 -12.85 10.59 2.82
C CYS A 195 -11.74 10.39 3.84
N GLY A 196 -11.86 9.32 4.66
CA GLY A 196 -10.96 9.07 5.77
C GLY A 196 -9.47 9.13 5.39
N THR A 197 -9.10 8.53 4.26
CA THR A 197 -7.70 8.56 3.78
C THR A 197 -7.22 9.94 3.33
N CYS A 198 -8.10 10.80 2.80
CA CYS A 198 -7.73 12.18 2.51
C CYS A 198 -7.50 13.00 3.79
N VAL A 199 -8.32 12.77 4.82
CA VAL A 199 -8.15 13.42 6.13
C VAL A 199 -6.83 12.97 6.74
N GLU A 200 -6.59 11.68 6.83
CA GLU A 200 -5.37 11.10 7.39
C GLU A 200 -4.10 11.53 6.62
N ARG A 201 -4.18 11.56 5.27
CA ARG A 201 -3.09 12.09 4.42
C ARG A 201 -2.73 13.54 4.79
N ARG A 202 -3.73 14.41 4.86
CA ARG A 202 -3.52 15.82 5.21
C ARG A 202 -2.87 15.97 6.57
N GLU A 203 -3.37 15.27 7.60
CA GLU A 203 -2.81 15.29 8.95
C GLU A 203 -1.36 14.81 8.97
N ALA A 204 -1.04 13.75 8.23
CA ALA A 204 0.32 13.22 8.13
C ALA A 204 1.28 14.21 7.45
N LEU A 205 0.85 14.85 6.34
CA LEU A 205 1.65 15.86 5.65
C LEU A 205 1.86 17.11 6.51
N GLU A 206 0.82 17.59 7.18
CA GLU A 206 0.91 18.70 8.13
C GLU A 206 1.88 18.38 9.28
N PHE A 207 1.80 17.18 9.86
CA PHE A 207 2.71 16.70 10.90
C PHE A 207 4.17 16.74 10.43
N ALA A 208 4.44 16.37 9.20
CA ALA A 208 5.77 16.41 8.59
C ALA A 208 6.17 17.83 8.12
N GLY A 209 5.27 18.82 8.21
CA GLY A 209 5.50 20.17 7.68
C GLY A 209 5.70 20.15 6.15
N ILE A 210 4.87 19.41 5.45
CA ILE A 210 4.80 19.33 3.98
C ILE A 210 3.50 20.02 3.55
N THR A 211 3.59 20.91 2.57
CA THR A 211 2.44 21.57 1.95
C THR A 211 2.40 21.20 0.48
N LEU A 212 1.25 20.75 -0.01
CA LEU A 212 1.00 20.47 -1.42
C LEU A 212 -0.07 21.44 -1.94
N ASP A 213 0.16 22.04 -3.11
CA ASP A 213 -0.70 23.12 -3.63
C ASP A 213 -2.09 22.66 -4.11
N ASN A 214 -2.34 21.34 -4.23
CA ASN A 214 -3.59 20.79 -4.78
C ASN A 214 -4.05 19.50 -4.09
N ASP A 215 -3.78 19.35 -2.81
CA ASP A 215 -4.18 18.16 -2.04
C ASP A 215 -5.49 18.37 -1.28
#